data_799aba7facdc47f7c8497c66ba046e5c
#
_entry.id   799aba7facdc47f7c8497c66ba046e5c
#
_cell.length_a   1.000
_cell.length_b   1.000
_cell.length_c   1.000
_cell.angle_alpha   90.00
_cell.angle_beta   90.00
_cell.angle_gamma   90.00
#
_symmetry.space_group_name_H-M   'P 1'
#
loop_
_entity.id
_entity.type
_entity.pdbx_description
1 polymer ?
#
loop_
_entity_poly.entity_id
_entity_poly.type
_entity_poly.pdbx_seq_one_letter_code
_entity_poly.pdbx_strand_id
1 'polypeptide(L)'
;VLRCAFAICCRLYSDQINAMRDYAQHLLRRSLRLFFTLAKVMLPIMLLVQIGQWLGWVDALGRVFGPVMGLLNLPAQAALIWMASVFVGVYGALAVLASLAAGLEMTAAQFSALASMILFAHSLPVEQAIVRRAGASFWATAALRLGAAISYGGAVSWACNAMGWLSQPVSFEWLQGADMAGDPAHLSVGAWLQGTATSLALTFVVITVLLVLLDIMDRSGLTRALRRGLTPVLRWSGLEPQVAPVTMLGVLLGLSYGGALIIEEAQRQQFSARTRFLALSWLSLSHSLIEDTLLLVAVGANGWIVLLGRVLLTLLVVAALARLWRPDARPA
;
A
#
# COMPACT_ATOMS: atom_id res chain seq x y z
N VAL A 1 13.50 -53.71 -16.58
CA VAL A 1 12.38 -52.87 -16.12
C VAL A 1 12.79 -52.06 -14.91
N LEU A 2 13.37 -52.65 -13.83
CA LEU A 2 13.79 -51.96 -12.57
C LEU A 2 14.87 -50.87 -12.79
N ARG A 3 15.85 -51.10 -13.69
CA ARG A 3 16.90 -50.09 -14.00
C ARG A 3 16.36 -48.86 -14.76
N CYS A 4 15.36 -49.01 -15.61
CA CYS A 4 14.70 -47.90 -16.28
C CYS A 4 13.85 -47.07 -15.31
N ALA A 5 13.10 -47.71 -14.41
CA ALA A 5 12.30 -47.05 -13.42
C ALA A 5 13.16 -46.20 -12.46
N PHE A 6 14.31 -46.74 -12.02
CA PHE A 6 15.25 -46.00 -11.18
C PHE A 6 15.89 -44.82 -11.88
N ALA A 7 16.28 -44.98 -13.15
CA ALA A 7 16.85 -43.87 -13.94
C ALA A 7 15.82 -42.74 -14.21
N ILE A 8 14.56 -43.08 -14.43
CA ILE A 8 13.46 -42.12 -14.59
C ILE A 8 13.20 -41.40 -13.25
N CYS A 9 13.18 -42.13 -12.13
CA CYS A 9 12.99 -41.55 -10.81
C CYS A 9 14.12 -40.57 -10.43
N CYS A 10 15.39 -40.96 -10.68
CA CYS A 10 16.55 -40.08 -10.48
C CYS A 10 16.51 -38.83 -11.35
N ARG A 11 16.06 -38.95 -12.59
CA ARG A 11 15.93 -37.81 -13.50
C ARG A 11 14.83 -36.83 -13.03
N LEU A 12 13.65 -37.35 -12.69
CA LEU A 12 12.55 -36.55 -12.13
C LEU A 12 12.93 -35.85 -10.85
N TYR A 13 13.67 -36.52 -9.96
CA TYR A 13 14.18 -35.95 -8.70
C TYR A 13 15.22 -34.84 -8.97
N SER A 14 16.14 -35.06 -9.92
CA SER A 14 17.13 -34.06 -10.34
C SER A 14 16.45 -32.85 -10.96
N ASP A 15 15.45 -33.05 -11.82
CA ASP A 15 14.71 -31.96 -12.47
C ASP A 15 13.90 -31.13 -11.45
N GLN A 16 13.33 -31.78 -10.41
CA GLN A 16 12.67 -31.08 -9.31
C GLN A 16 13.64 -30.24 -8.49
N ILE A 17 14.82 -30.77 -8.16
CA ILE A 17 15.86 -30.03 -7.41
C ILE A 17 16.32 -28.82 -8.22
N ASN A 18 16.58 -28.99 -9.51
CA ASN A 18 16.99 -27.90 -10.40
C ASN A 18 15.90 -26.85 -10.51
N ALA A 19 14.63 -27.22 -10.67
CA ALA A 19 13.50 -26.30 -10.69
C ALA A 19 13.34 -25.51 -9.38
N MET A 20 13.53 -26.18 -8.24
CA MET A 20 13.50 -25.50 -6.93
C MET A 20 14.68 -24.52 -6.75
N ARG A 21 15.86 -24.92 -7.20
CA ARG A 21 17.05 -24.04 -7.16
C ARG A 21 16.87 -22.82 -8.06
N ASP A 22 16.37 -22.99 -9.25
CA ASP A 22 16.10 -21.91 -10.20
C ASP A 22 15.03 -20.96 -9.64
N TYR A 23 13.97 -21.50 -9.06
CA TYR A 23 12.95 -20.69 -8.35
C TYR A 23 13.56 -19.88 -7.20
N ALA A 24 14.35 -20.51 -6.35
CA ALA A 24 14.99 -19.84 -5.21
C ALA A 24 15.94 -18.73 -5.67
N GLN A 25 16.73 -18.98 -6.71
CA GLN A 25 17.62 -17.97 -7.30
C GLN A 25 16.84 -16.79 -7.90
N HIS A 26 15.75 -17.09 -8.62
CA HIS A 26 14.88 -16.06 -9.19
C HIS A 26 14.22 -15.23 -8.09
N LEU A 27 13.68 -15.87 -7.07
CA LEU A 27 13.08 -15.21 -5.90
C LEU A 27 14.10 -14.32 -5.18
N LEU A 28 15.29 -14.83 -4.91
CA LEU A 28 16.36 -14.07 -4.24
C LEU A 28 16.76 -12.84 -5.06
N ARG A 29 16.97 -12.99 -6.36
CA ARG A 29 17.30 -11.85 -7.25
C ARG A 29 16.18 -10.81 -7.28
N ARG A 30 14.92 -11.25 -7.30
CA ARG A 30 13.74 -10.36 -7.27
C ARG A 30 13.65 -9.63 -5.92
N SER A 31 13.80 -10.35 -4.81
CA SER A 31 13.81 -9.77 -3.45
C SER A 31 14.93 -8.76 -3.26
N LEU A 32 16.16 -9.10 -3.66
CA LEU A 32 17.30 -8.18 -3.56
C LEU A 32 17.10 -6.92 -4.40
N ARG A 33 16.61 -7.06 -5.63
CA ARG A 33 16.35 -5.90 -6.50
C ARG A 33 15.34 -4.95 -5.86
N LEU A 34 14.23 -5.48 -5.38
CA LEU A 34 13.20 -4.68 -4.69
C LEU A 34 13.77 -4.08 -3.41
N PHE A 35 14.46 -4.86 -2.59
CA PHE A 35 15.07 -4.40 -1.36
C PHE A 35 16.02 -3.21 -1.59
N PHE A 36 16.97 -3.30 -2.54
CA PHE A 36 17.87 -2.20 -2.83
C PHE A 36 17.14 -0.96 -3.37
N THR A 37 16.08 -1.14 -4.14
CA THR A 37 15.25 -0.02 -4.59
C THR A 37 14.59 0.68 -3.40
N LEU A 38 14.06 -0.09 -2.46
CA LEU A 38 13.40 0.43 -1.26
C LEU A 38 14.39 1.01 -0.25
N ALA A 39 15.52 0.35 -0.02
CA ALA A 39 16.56 0.83 0.88
C ALA A 39 17.09 2.21 0.47
N LYS A 40 17.24 2.47 -0.83
CA LYS A 40 17.62 3.79 -1.36
C LYS A 40 16.61 4.91 -0.99
N VAL A 41 15.36 4.57 -0.78
CA VAL A 41 14.30 5.50 -0.35
C VAL A 41 14.23 5.55 1.17
N MET A 42 14.25 4.40 1.84
CA MET A 42 14.08 4.30 3.29
C MET A 42 15.25 4.93 4.06
N LEU A 43 16.50 4.65 3.66
CA LEU A 43 17.68 5.14 4.37
C LEU A 43 17.73 6.67 4.52
N PRO A 44 17.56 7.48 3.45
CA PRO A 44 17.54 8.93 3.59
C PRO A 44 16.42 9.43 4.49
N ILE A 45 15.24 8.77 4.44
CA ILE A 45 14.09 9.16 5.28
C ILE A 45 14.38 8.84 6.74
N MET A 46 14.87 7.64 7.05
CA MET A 46 15.24 7.26 8.43
C MET A 46 16.31 8.20 9.00
N LEU A 47 17.31 8.57 8.20
CA LEU A 47 18.32 9.54 8.58
C LEU A 47 17.72 10.93 8.85
N LEU A 48 16.82 11.40 7.97
CA LEU A 48 16.15 12.69 8.13
C LEU A 48 15.30 12.72 9.39
N VAL A 49 14.54 11.64 9.66
CA VAL A 49 13.72 11.54 10.89
C VAL A 49 14.60 11.52 12.12
N GLN A 50 15.72 10.79 12.12
CA GLN A 50 16.64 10.75 13.26
C GLN A 50 17.28 12.11 13.53
N ILE A 51 17.72 12.82 12.49
CA ILE A 51 18.20 14.21 12.63
C ILE A 51 17.09 15.10 13.20
N GLY A 52 15.87 14.94 12.72
CA GLY A 52 14.70 15.66 13.20
C GLY A 52 14.39 15.38 14.67
N GLN A 53 14.61 14.16 15.15
CA GLN A 53 14.48 13.79 16.57
C GLN A 53 15.56 14.48 17.40
N TRP A 54 16.82 14.41 17.01
CA TRP A 54 17.91 15.09 17.72
C TRP A 54 17.76 16.61 17.79
N LEU A 55 17.16 17.22 16.75
CA LEU A 55 16.88 18.66 16.71
C LEU A 55 15.55 19.06 17.35
N GLY A 56 14.75 18.10 17.85
CA GLY A 56 13.42 18.35 18.42
C GLY A 56 12.35 18.75 17.39
N TRP A 57 12.63 18.61 16.08
CA TRP A 57 11.67 18.95 15.02
C TRP A 57 10.47 18.01 15.00
N VAL A 58 10.69 16.73 15.33
CA VAL A 58 9.61 15.73 15.38
C VAL A 58 8.57 16.14 16.41
N ASP A 59 9.00 16.58 17.61
CA ASP A 59 8.11 17.06 18.66
C ASP A 59 7.41 18.37 18.29
N ALA A 60 8.16 19.30 17.65
CA ALA A 60 7.57 20.55 17.16
C ALA A 60 6.48 20.30 16.11
N LEU A 61 6.72 19.43 15.14
CA LEU A 61 5.73 19.02 14.13
C LEU A 61 4.56 18.27 14.79
N GLY A 62 4.83 17.41 15.78
CA GLY A 62 3.81 16.74 16.57
C GLY A 62 2.86 17.74 17.26
N ARG A 63 3.38 18.82 17.85
CA ARG A 63 2.54 19.88 18.45
C ARG A 63 1.69 20.63 17.42
N VAL A 64 2.22 20.89 16.23
CA VAL A 64 1.50 21.60 15.16
C VAL A 64 0.38 20.72 14.58
N PHE A 65 0.67 19.45 14.31
CA PHE A 65 -0.29 18.53 13.69
C PHE A 65 -1.14 17.75 14.68
N GLY A 66 -0.78 17.76 15.98
CA GLY A 66 -1.50 17.06 17.03
C GLY A 66 -2.99 17.37 17.07
N PRO A 67 -3.42 18.65 17.03
CA PRO A 67 -4.85 18.98 17.01
C PRO A 67 -5.58 18.39 15.80
N VAL A 68 -4.96 18.40 14.62
CA VAL A 68 -5.55 17.83 13.39
C VAL A 68 -5.68 16.32 13.49
N MET A 69 -4.63 15.64 13.98
CA MET A 69 -4.68 14.19 14.19
C MET A 69 -5.65 13.82 15.32
N GLY A 70 -5.75 14.64 16.37
CA GLY A 70 -6.73 14.48 17.44
C GLY A 70 -8.19 14.51 16.94
N LEU A 71 -8.51 15.34 15.93
CA LEU A 71 -9.81 15.32 15.25
C LEU A 71 -10.12 13.97 14.59
N LEU A 72 -9.09 13.24 14.20
CA LEU A 72 -9.20 11.89 13.62
C LEU A 72 -9.04 10.79 14.68
N ASN A 73 -8.93 11.15 15.97
CA ASN A 73 -8.64 10.23 17.08
C ASN A 73 -7.34 9.43 16.84
N LEU A 74 -6.32 10.09 16.28
CA LEU A 74 -5.00 9.54 16.01
C LEU A 74 -3.93 10.27 16.82
N PRO A 75 -2.82 9.60 17.21
CA PRO A 75 -1.70 10.27 17.85
C PRO A 75 -1.01 11.25 16.90
N ALA A 76 -0.36 12.27 17.47
CA ALA A 76 0.30 13.34 16.70
C ALA A 76 1.35 12.82 15.70
N GLN A 77 2.09 11.78 16.08
CA GLN A 77 3.11 11.12 15.25
C GLN A 77 2.55 10.50 13.96
N ALA A 78 1.25 10.16 13.96
CA ALA A 78 0.58 9.64 12.75
C ALA A 78 0.64 10.63 11.58
N ALA A 79 0.71 11.94 11.86
CA ALA A 79 0.87 12.97 10.83
C ALA A 79 2.16 12.80 10.03
N LEU A 80 3.28 12.55 10.71
CA LEU A 80 4.58 12.37 10.05
C LEU A 80 4.60 11.12 9.17
N ILE A 81 4.03 10.02 9.68
CA ILE A 81 3.91 8.76 8.95
C ILE A 81 3.05 8.95 7.70
N TRP A 82 1.89 9.62 7.85
CA TRP A 82 0.99 9.87 6.74
C TRP A 82 1.58 10.85 5.72
N MET A 83 2.22 11.93 6.14
CA MET A 83 2.90 12.86 5.22
C MET A 83 4.02 12.17 4.44
N ALA A 84 4.85 11.34 5.08
CA ALA A 84 5.85 10.55 4.37
C ALA A 84 5.20 9.63 3.31
N SER A 85 4.06 9.04 3.65
CA SER A 85 3.27 8.26 2.70
C SER A 85 2.81 9.10 1.50
N VAL A 86 2.21 10.25 1.76
CA VAL A 86 1.67 11.16 0.72
C VAL A 86 2.74 11.57 -0.29
N PHE A 87 3.94 11.90 0.18
CA PHE A 87 5.00 12.42 -0.70
C PHE A 87 5.88 11.32 -1.29
N VAL A 88 6.20 10.28 -0.53
CA VAL A 88 7.18 9.25 -0.92
C VAL A 88 6.52 7.91 -1.24
N GLY A 89 5.45 7.54 -0.51
CA GLY A 89 4.75 6.28 -0.69
C GLY A 89 4.73 5.40 0.56
N VAL A 90 4.17 4.20 0.42
CA VAL A 90 3.97 3.26 1.54
C VAL A 90 5.29 2.95 2.26
N TYR A 91 6.36 2.76 1.52
CA TYR A 91 7.68 2.46 2.10
C TYR A 91 8.29 3.66 2.83
N GLY A 92 7.99 4.89 2.38
CA GLY A 92 8.32 6.11 3.14
C GLY A 92 7.60 6.17 4.48
N ALA A 93 6.33 5.82 4.52
CA ALA A 93 5.57 5.69 5.76
C ALA A 93 6.17 4.63 6.70
N LEU A 94 6.57 3.46 6.17
CA LEU A 94 7.19 2.40 6.95
C LEU A 94 8.55 2.82 7.52
N ALA A 95 9.33 3.60 6.77
CA ALA A 95 10.60 4.14 7.26
C ALA A 95 10.40 5.08 8.46
N VAL A 96 9.41 5.98 8.37
CA VAL A 96 9.06 6.87 9.50
C VAL A 96 8.48 6.08 10.66
N LEU A 97 7.58 5.12 10.38
CA LEU A 97 7.02 4.24 11.41
C LEU A 97 8.12 3.48 12.17
N ALA A 98 9.08 2.89 11.46
CA ALA A 98 10.21 2.20 12.08
C ALA A 98 11.08 3.15 12.91
N SER A 99 11.30 4.38 12.44
CA SER A 99 12.09 5.39 13.17
C SER A 99 11.39 5.91 14.43
N LEU A 100 10.05 5.90 14.47
CA LEU A 100 9.25 6.37 15.60
C LEU A 100 8.76 5.23 16.51
N ALA A 101 9.04 3.99 16.19
CA ALA A 101 8.42 2.81 16.81
C ALA A 101 8.61 2.74 18.33
N ALA A 102 9.76 3.18 18.87
CA ALA A 102 10.06 3.14 20.31
C ALA A 102 9.17 4.03 21.21
N GLY A 103 8.51 5.02 20.65
CA GLY A 103 7.63 5.93 21.42
C GLY A 103 6.24 6.03 20.83
N LEU A 104 5.87 5.12 19.92
CA LEU A 104 4.61 5.18 19.22
C LEU A 104 3.58 4.23 19.84
N GLU A 105 2.65 4.79 20.57
CA GLU A 105 1.52 4.06 21.13
C GLU A 105 0.29 4.22 20.23
N MET A 106 -0.19 3.13 19.67
CA MET A 106 -1.42 3.07 18.88
C MET A 106 -2.22 1.81 19.19
N THR A 107 -3.54 1.93 19.16
CA THR A 107 -4.42 0.77 19.12
C THR A 107 -4.47 0.17 17.71
N ALA A 108 -4.90 -1.08 17.60
CA ALA A 108 -5.12 -1.74 16.31
C ALA A 108 -6.16 -0.98 15.44
N ALA A 109 -7.14 -0.32 16.08
CA ALA A 109 -8.09 0.55 15.41
C ALA A 109 -7.41 1.77 14.80
N GLN A 110 -6.60 2.49 15.58
CA GLN A 110 -5.87 3.68 15.13
C GLN A 110 -4.88 3.34 14.02
N PHE A 111 -4.14 2.25 14.18
CA PHE A 111 -3.21 1.83 13.12
C PHE A 111 -3.93 1.39 11.85
N SER A 112 -5.08 0.70 11.95
CA SER A 112 -5.89 0.33 10.77
C SER A 112 -6.48 1.56 10.07
N ALA A 113 -6.87 2.60 10.83
CA ALA A 113 -7.31 3.87 10.29
C ALA A 113 -6.16 4.57 9.54
N LEU A 114 -4.98 4.70 10.16
CA LEU A 114 -3.79 5.27 9.54
C LEU A 114 -3.35 4.48 8.30
N ALA A 115 -3.33 3.15 8.37
CA ALA A 115 -3.04 2.27 7.25
C ALA A 115 -3.99 2.50 6.07
N SER A 116 -5.29 2.68 6.37
CA SER A 116 -6.27 3.03 5.34
C SER A 116 -6.00 4.41 4.72
N MET A 117 -5.64 5.41 5.53
CA MET A 117 -5.24 6.74 5.04
C MET A 117 -4.02 6.65 4.12
N ILE A 118 -3.03 5.85 4.48
CA ILE A 118 -1.84 5.56 3.65
C ILE A 118 -2.28 4.94 2.33
N LEU A 119 -3.11 3.90 2.36
CA LEU A 119 -3.54 3.18 1.15
C LEU A 119 -4.36 4.05 0.19
N PHE A 120 -5.14 5.01 0.69
CA PHE A 120 -5.88 5.94 -0.17
C PHE A 120 -5.01 7.05 -0.75
N ALA A 121 -4.03 7.55 0.00
CA ALA A 121 -3.32 8.77 -0.34
C ALA A 121 -1.79 8.66 -0.18
N HIS A 122 -1.17 7.68 -0.83
CA HIS A 122 0.29 7.58 -0.91
C HIS A 122 0.82 8.03 -2.28
N SER A 123 2.10 8.36 -2.35
CA SER A 123 2.84 8.73 -3.58
C SER A 123 2.12 9.76 -4.47
N LEU A 124 1.37 10.69 -3.88
CA LEU A 124 0.51 11.62 -4.62
C LEU A 124 1.23 12.36 -5.74
N PRO A 125 2.45 12.95 -5.57
CA PRO A 125 3.08 13.71 -6.64
C PRO A 125 3.33 12.88 -7.90
N VAL A 126 3.82 11.65 -7.73
CA VAL A 126 4.16 10.76 -8.84
C VAL A 126 2.91 10.18 -9.49
N GLU A 127 2.00 9.66 -8.68
CA GLU A 127 0.81 8.99 -9.16
C GLU A 127 -0.18 9.95 -9.81
N GLN A 128 -0.32 11.16 -9.28
CA GLN A 128 -1.15 12.19 -9.91
C GLN A 128 -0.57 12.70 -11.24
N ALA A 129 0.76 12.67 -11.40
CA ALA A 129 1.38 12.94 -12.69
C ALA A 129 1.00 11.86 -13.74
N ILE A 130 0.92 10.59 -13.34
CA ILE A 130 0.45 9.49 -14.20
C ILE A 130 -1.03 9.68 -14.55
N VAL A 131 -1.88 9.95 -13.55
CA VAL A 131 -3.32 10.19 -13.72
C VAL A 131 -3.58 11.34 -14.67
N ARG A 132 -2.82 12.44 -14.55
CA ARG A 132 -2.90 13.58 -15.47
C ARG A 132 -2.55 13.18 -16.90
N ARG A 133 -1.48 12.39 -17.09
CA ARG A 133 -1.09 11.88 -18.43
C ARG A 133 -2.16 10.95 -19.02
N ALA A 134 -2.86 10.20 -18.19
CA ALA A 134 -3.97 9.34 -18.59
C ALA A 134 -5.27 10.14 -18.89
N GLY A 135 -5.26 11.45 -18.72
CA GLY A 135 -6.33 12.35 -19.12
C GLY A 135 -7.41 12.62 -18.07
N ALA A 136 -7.10 12.43 -16.77
CA ALA A 136 -7.94 12.91 -15.68
C ALA A 136 -7.33 14.14 -14.99
N SER A 137 -8.16 14.87 -14.25
CA SER A 137 -7.71 16.05 -13.52
C SER A 137 -6.84 15.67 -12.34
N PHE A 138 -5.61 16.20 -12.29
CA PHE A 138 -4.67 16.06 -11.18
C PHE A 138 -5.32 16.45 -9.83
N TRP A 139 -5.90 17.64 -9.77
CA TRP A 139 -6.45 18.18 -8.54
C TRP A 139 -7.72 17.48 -8.09
N ALA A 140 -8.61 17.11 -9.02
CA ALA A 140 -9.84 16.40 -8.68
C ALA A 140 -9.55 15.02 -8.08
N THR A 141 -8.62 14.27 -8.69
CA THR A 141 -8.25 12.93 -8.17
C THR A 141 -7.38 13.01 -6.91
N ALA A 142 -6.54 14.05 -6.76
CA ALA A 142 -5.81 14.28 -5.52
C ALA A 142 -6.77 14.62 -4.36
N ALA A 143 -7.72 15.53 -4.58
CA ALA A 143 -8.75 15.87 -3.59
C ALA A 143 -9.62 14.66 -3.25
N LEU A 144 -9.96 13.82 -4.23
CA LEU A 144 -10.71 12.59 -4.03
C LEU A 144 -9.95 11.62 -3.10
N ARG A 145 -8.65 11.43 -3.33
CA ARG A 145 -7.80 10.54 -2.52
C ARG A 145 -7.62 11.05 -1.09
N LEU A 146 -7.29 12.33 -0.94
CA LEU A 146 -7.14 12.95 0.38
C LEU A 146 -8.47 12.97 1.15
N GLY A 147 -9.56 13.32 0.47
CA GLY A 147 -10.91 13.29 1.06
C GLY A 147 -11.31 11.89 1.51
N ALA A 148 -11.07 10.86 0.68
CA ALA A 148 -11.31 9.46 1.04
C ALA A 148 -10.43 9.02 2.22
N ALA A 149 -9.14 9.39 2.23
CA ALA A 149 -8.21 9.06 3.31
C ALA A 149 -8.69 9.64 4.65
N ILE A 150 -8.97 10.94 4.69
CA ILE A 150 -9.38 11.64 5.92
C ILE A 150 -10.75 11.17 6.40
N SER A 151 -11.73 11.09 5.51
CA SER A 151 -13.09 10.70 5.89
C SER A 151 -13.18 9.25 6.34
N TYR A 152 -12.54 8.33 5.62
CA TYR A 152 -12.55 6.92 5.98
C TYR A 152 -11.70 6.63 7.22
N GLY A 153 -10.47 7.16 7.27
CA GLY A 153 -9.59 6.99 8.43
C GLY A 153 -10.22 7.54 9.71
N GLY A 154 -10.78 8.75 9.65
CA GLY A 154 -11.51 9.34 10.77
C GLY A 154 -12.73 8.51 11.17
N ALA A 155 -13.56 8.11 10.22
CA ALA A 155 -14.73 7.28 10.49
C ALA A 155 -14.37 5.95 11.14
N VAL A 156 -13.35 5.25 10.65
CA VAL A 156 -12.86 3.98 11.23
C VAL A 156 -12.35 4.19 12.65
N SER A 157 -11.48 5.18 12.86
CA SER A 157 -10.88 5.44 14.18
C SER A 157 -11.96 5.78 15.22
N TRP A 158 -12.88 6.68 14.90
CA TRP A 158 -13.96 7.06 15.81
C TRP A 158 -14.98 5.94 16.03
N ALA A 159 -15.38 5.23 14.98
CA ALA A 159 -16.34 4.13 15.11
C ALA A 159 -15.78 3.00 15.97
N CYS A 160 -14.54 2.58 15.74
CA CYS A 160 -13.90 1.54 16.53
C CYS A 160 -13.72 1.98 18.00
N ASN A 161 -13.31 3.24 18.22
CA ASN A 161 -13.18 3.79 19.56
C ASN A 161 -14.53 3.81 20.31
N ALA A 162 -15.59 4.28 19.66
CA ALA A 162 -16.93 4.32 20.25
C ALA A 162 -17.50 2.94 20.59
N MET A 163 -17.15 1.91 19.79
CA MET A 163 -17.59 0.53 20.02
C MET A 163 -16.63 -0.27 20.93
N GLY A 164 -15.50 0.29 21.33
CA GLY A 164 -14.44 -0.45 22.05
C GLY A 164 -13.81 -1.55 21.21
N TRP A 165 -13.87 -1.47 19.89
CA TRP A 165 -13.41 -2.50 18.98
C TRP A 165 -11.96 -2.25 18.55
N LEU A 166 -11.15 -3.31 18.47
CA LEU A 166 -9.71 -3.23 18.14
C LEU A 166 -8.93 -2.26 19.06
N SER A 167 -9.28 -2.26 20.35
CA SER A 167 -8.67 -1.40 21.39
C SER A 167 -7.32 -1.92 21.87
N GLN A 168 -6.91 -3.15 21.48
CA GLN A 168 -5.62 -3.70 21.85
C GLN A 168 -4.47 -2.85 21.28
N PRO A 169 -3.40 -2.63 22.05
CA PRO A 169 -2.23 -1.91 21.57
C PRO A 169 -1.50 -2.73 20.50
N VAL A 170 -0.93 -2.03 19.52
CA VAL A 170 -0.01 -2.63 18.52
C VAL A 170 1.41 -2.19 18.90
N SER A 171 2.29 -3.17 19.09
CA SER A 171 3.71 -2.89 19.31
C SER A 171 4.45 -2.84 17.98
N PHE A 172 5.22 -1.80 17.77
CA PHE A 172 6.10 -1.59 16.61
C PHE A 172 7.58 -1.79 16.94
N GLU A 173 7.91 -2.12 18.19
CA GLU A 173 9.30 -2.27 18.66
C GLU A 173 10.08 -3.31 17.86
N TRP A 174 9.39 -4.37 17.40
CA TRP A 174 9.99 -5.40 16.57
C TRP A 174 10.56 -4.85 15.24
N LEU A 175 10.07 -3.69 14.75
CA LEU A 175 10.61 -3.05 13.54
C LEU A 175 12.01 -2.44 13.77
N GLN A 176 12.40 -2.15 15.00
CA GLN A 176 13.68 -1.53 15.34
C GLN A 176 14.73 -2.53 15.83
N GLY A 177 14.31 -3.75 16.24
CA GLY A 177 15.16 -4.69 16.94
C GLY A 177 15.27 -4.40 18.45
N ALA A 178 15.58 -5.43 19.23
CA ALA A 178 15.52 -5.43 20.70
C ALA A 178 16.43 -4.39 21.40
N ASP A 179 17.43 -3.86 20.72
CA ASP A 179 18.47 -2.99 21.31
C ASP A 179 18.14 -1.49 21.27
N MET A 180 16.99 -1.10 20.70
CA MET A 180 16.56 0.28 20.55
C MET A 180 15.58 0.76 21.63
N ALA A 181 15.47 0.05 22.74
CA ALA A 181 14.64 0.43 23.89
C ALA A 181 15.26 1.63 24.65
N GLY A 182 15.09 2.84 24.12
CA GLY A 182 15.60 4.06 24.74
C GLY A 182 14.96 5.30 24.10
N ASP A 183 15.16 6.46 24.75
CA ASP A 183 14.69 7.74 24.19
C ASP A 183 15.35 8.00 22.83
N PRO A 184 14.58 8.08 21.73
CA PRO A 184 15.12 8.29 20.39
C PRO A 184 15.97 9.56 20.25
N ALA A 185 15.70 10.59 21.06
CA ALA A 185 16.45 11.85 21.07
C ALA A 185 17.87 11.70 21.61
N HIS A 186 18.11 10.66 22.41
CA HIS A 186 19.40 10.41 23.08
C HIS A 186 20.15 9.19 22.53
N LEU A 187 19.67 8.57 21.44
CA LEU A 187 20.34 7.44 20.81
C LEU A 187 21.72 7.81 20.29
N SER A 188 22.73 6.99 20.62
CA SER A 188 24.05 7.11 20.00
C SER A 188 23.98 6.73 18.53
N VAL A 189 24.90 7.30 17.73
CA VAL A 189 24.99 6.97 16.28
C VAL A 189 25.16 5.46 16.05
N GLY A 190 25.92 4.78 16.94
CA GLY A 190 26.11 3.33 16.86
C GLY A 190 24.80 2.54 17.06
N ALA A 191 24.00 2.90 18.08
CA ALA A 191 22.71 2.29 18.34
C ALA A 191 21.73 2.55 17.18
N TRP A 192 21.70 3.78 16.63
CA TRP A 192 20.90 4.11 15.46
C TRP A 192 21.28 3.29 14.21
N LEU A 193 22.58 3.12 13.95
CA LEU A 193 23.05 2.30 12.82
C LEU A 193 22.63 0.84 12.97
N GLN A 194 22.75 0.29 14.18
CA GLN A 194 22.34 -1.07 14.47
C GLN A 194 20.84 -1.26 14.27
N GLY A 195 20.00 -0.37 14.84
CA GLY A 195 18.56 -0.40 14.67
C GLY A 195 18.13 -0.25 13.20
N THR A 196 18.77 0.66 12.47
CA THR A 196 18.53 0.84 11.03
C THR A 196 18.87 -0.42 10.24
N ALA A 197 20.01 -1.07 10.53
CA ALA A 197 20.38 -2.32 9.90
C ALA A 197 19.37 -3.45 10.20
N THR A 198 18.91 -3.55 11.44
CA THR A 198 17.87 -4.51 11.85
C THR A 198 16.54 -4.25 11.13
N SER A 199 16.09 -2.99 11.08
CA SER A 199 14.86 -2.60 10.37
C SER A 199 14.93 -2.92 8.88
N LEU A 200 16.08 -2.71 8.25
CA LEU A 200 16.29 -3.06 6.83
C LEU A 200 16.30 -4.57 6.63
N ALA A 201 16.94 -5.34 7.52
CA ALA A 201 16.96 -6.79 7.45
C ALA A 201 15.54 -7.38 7.61
N LEU A 202 14.76 -6.86 8.57
CA LEU A 202 13.36 -7.25 8.74
C LEU A 202 12.52 -6.88 7.52
N THR A 203 12.70 -5.69 6.96
CA THR A 203 12.04 -5.27 5.72
C THR A 203 12.36 -6.23 4.57
N PHE A 204 13.62 -6.67 4.43
CA PHE A 204 13.99 -7.68 3.43
C PHE A 204 13.25 -9.01 3.63
N VAL A 205 13.16 -9.49 4.88
CA VAL A 205 12.42 -10.71 5.21
C VAL A 205 10.93 -10.55 4.87
N VAL A 206 10.31 -9.46 5.30
CA VAL A 206 8.89 -9.18 5.01
C VAL A 206 8.62 -9.16 3.51
N ILE A 207 9.45 -8.44 2.73
CA ILE A 207 9.33 -8.40 1.26
C ILE A 207 9.44 -9.80 0.66
N THR A 208 10.42 -10.60 1.11
CA THR A 208 10.63 -11.95 0.59
C THR A 208 9.43 -12.84 0.87
N VAL A 209 8.90 -12.80 2.10
CA VAL A 209 7.70 -13.55 2.49
C VAL A 209 6.48 -13.11 1.67
N LEU A 210 6.29 -11.79 1.48
CA LEU A 210 5.19 -11.28 0.65
C LEU A 210 5.30 -11.73 -0.81
N LEU A 211 6.50 -11.74 -1.39
CA LEU A 211 6.72 -12.24 -2.75
C LEU A 211 6.38 -13.73 -2.87
N VAL A 212 6.78 -14.54 -1.90
CA VAL A 212 6.40 -15.96 -1.84
C VAL A 212 4.88 -16.12 -1.74
N LEU A 213 4.23 -15.33 -0.88
CA LEU A 213 2.77 -15.36 -0.72
C LEU A 213 2.05 -14.98 -2.02
N LEU A 214 2.52 -13.94 -2.72
CA LEU A 214 1.97 -13.53 -4.01
C LEU A 214 2.17 -14.62 -5.08
N ASP A 215 3.34 -15.25 -5.14
CA ASP A 215 3.60 -16.36 -6.07
C ASP A 215 2.68 -17.57 -5.75
N ILE A 216 2.41 -17.87 -4.47
CA ILE A 216 1.47 -18.91 -4.06
C ILE A 216 0.04 -18.54 -4.49
N MET A 217 -0.38 -17.30 -4.28
CA MET A 217 -1.70 -16.82 -4.72
C MET A 217 -1.89 -16.91 -6.24
N ASP A 218 -0.86 -16.60 -7.02
CA ASP A 218 -0.91 -16.73 -8.48
C ASP A 218 -0.99 -18.18 -8.91
N ARG A 219 -0.17 -19.06 -8.36
CA ARG A 219 -0.16 -20.51 -8.66
C ARG A 219 -1.43 -21.22 -8.22
N SER A 220 -2.00 -20.86 -7.07
CA SER A 220 -3.28 -21.42 -6.58
C SER A 220 -4.50 -20.97 -7.40
N GLY A 221 -4.34 -19.97 -8.26
CA GLY A 221 -5.43 -19.37 -9.02
C GLY A 221 -6.30 -18.40 -8.23
N LEU A 222 -5.92 -18.07 -6.99
CA LEU A 222 -6.65 -17.13 -6.14
C LEU A 222 -6.70 -15.74 -6.78
N THR A 223 -5.61 -15.28 -7.40
CA THR A 223 -5.58 -14.02 -8.16
C THR A 223 -6.60 -14.02 -9.29
N ARG A 224 -6.81 -15.17 -9.99
CA ARG A 224 -7.84 -15.30 -11.02
C ARG A 224 -9.25 -15.27 -10.43
N ALA A 225 -9.46 -15.88 -9.27
CA ALA A 225 -10.75 -15.86 -8.58
C ALA A 225 -11.08 -14.42 -8.11
N LEU A 226 -10.12 -13.71 -7.55
CA LEU A 226 -10.25 -12.29 -7.16
C LEU A 226 -10.61 -11.42 -8.36
N ARG A 227 -9.93 -11.60 -9.51
CA ARG A 227 -10.29 -10.90 -10.75
C ARG A 227 -11.75 -11.13 -11.14
N ARG A 228 -12.23 -12.37 -11.11
CA ARG A 228 -13.62 -12.68 -11.44
C ARG A 228 -14.60 -12.02 -10.47
N GLY A 229 -14.29 -12.02 -9.18
CA GLY A 229 -15.13 -11.42 -8.14
C GLY A 229 -15.19 -9.89 -8.20
N LEU A 230 -14.06 -9.23 -8.53
CA LEU A 230 -14.00 -7.76 -8.61
C LEU A 230 -14.60 -7.20 -9.90
N THR A 231 -14.62 -7.96 -11.00
CA THR A 231 -15.18 -7.49 -12.28
C THR A 231 -16.64 -7.03 -12.17
N PRO A 232 -17.58 -7.76 -11.54
CA PRO A 232 -18.95 -7.27 -11.34
C PRO A 232 -19.01 -6.02 -10.44
N VAL A 233 -18.14 -5.94 -9.43
CA VAL A 233 -18.07 -4.77 -8.53
C VAL A 233 -17.70 -3.50 -9.32
N LEU A 234 -16.72 -3.59 -10.23
CA LEU A 234 -16.36 -2.50 -11.13
C LEU A 234 -17.54 -2.07 -12.02
N ARG A 235 -18.30 -3.04 -12.55
CA ARG A 235 -19.48 -2.74 -13.37
C ARG A 235 -20.59 -2.07 -12.54
N TRP A 236 -20.84 -2.51 -11.33
CA TRP A 236 -21.82 -1.89 -10.43
C TRP A 236 -21.50 -0.44 -10.07
N SER A 237 -20.24 -0.07 -10.09
CA SER A 237 -19.81 1.33 -9.91
C SER A 237 -20.04 2.22 -11.14
N GLY A 238 -20.61 1.70 -12.22
CA GLY A 238 -20.92 2.45 -13.44
C GLY A 238 -19.76 2.54 -14.43
N LEU A 239 -18.74 1.68 -14.32
CA LEU A 239 -17.71 1.54 -15.33
C LEU A 239 -18.24 0.77 -16.54
N GLU A 240 -17.88 1.24 -17.72
CA GLU A 240 -18.18 0.57 -18.98
C GLU A 240 -17.48 -0.79 -19.07
N PRO A 241 -18.13 -1.82 -19.64
CA PRO A 241 -17.55 -3.17 -19.76
C PRO A 241 -16.18 -3.20 -20.46
N GLN A 242 -15.95 -2.28 -21.37
CA GLN A 242 -14.70 -2.19 -22.16
C GLN A 242 -13.50 -1.75 -21.33
N VAL A 243 -13.71 -0.87 -20.33
CA VAL A 243 -12.64 -0.32 -19.50
C VAL A 243 -12.39 -1.14 -18.24
N ALA A 244 -13.36 -1.94 -17.81
CA ALA A 244 -13.26 -2.74 -16.60
C ALA A 244 -12.03 -3.70 -16.57
N PRO A 245 -11.64 -4.40 -17.65
CA PRO A 245 -10.47 -5.28 -17.64
C PRO A 245 -9.16 -4.52 -17.43
N VAL A 246 -9.01 -3.36 -18.07
CA VAL A 246 -7.80 -2.53 -17.94
C VAL A 246 -7.71 -1.90 -16.54
N THR A 247 -8.84 -1.40 -16.04
CA THR A 247 -8.92 -0.90 -14.65
C THR A 247 -8.56 -1.99 -13.65
N MET A 248 -9.04 -3.23 -13.89
CA MET A 248 -8.73 -4.39 -13.05
C MET A 248 -7.22 -4.69 -12.99
N LEU A 249 -6.53 -4.64 -14.12
CA LEU A 249 -5.08 -4.83 -14.16
C LEU A 249 -4.38 -3.78 -13.31
N GLY A 250 -4.79 -2.52 -13.39
CA GLY A 250 -4.23 -1.46 -12.56
C GLY A 250 -4.54 -1.59 -11.08
N VAL A 251 -5.75 -2.06 -10.73
CA VAL A 251 -6.11 -2.34 -9.32
C VAL A 251 -5.21 -3.42 -8.71
N LEU A 252 -4.80 -4.41 -9.47
CA LEU A 252 -3.96 -5.52 -9.00
C LEU A 252 -2.46 -5.21 -9.09
N LEU A 253 -2.01 -4.61 -10.19
CA LEU A 253 -0.58 -4.40 -10.50
C LEU A 253 -0.04 -3.03 -10.07
N GLY A 254 -0.93 -2.14 -9.62
CA GLY A 254 -0.57 -0.79 -9.21
C GLY A 254 -0.78 0.28 -10.30
N LEU A 255 -0.76 1.53 -9.86
CA LEU A 255 -1.09 2.69 -10.72
C LEU A 255 -0.05 2.94 -11.81
N SER A 256 1.22 2.65 -11.57
CA SER A 256 2.29 2.85 -12.56
C SER A 256 2.08 1.98 -13.80
N TYR A 257 1.76 0.71 -13.63
CA TYR A 257 1.46 -0.22 -14.72
C TYR A 257 0.05 -0.02 -15.27
N GLY A 258 -0.95 0.08 -14.40
CA GLY A 258 -2.33 0.29 -14.79
C GLY A 258 -2.56 1.63 -15.48
N GLY A 259 -1.89 2.68 -15.03
CA GLY A 259 -1.93 4.00 -15.66
C GLY A 259 -1.36 3.98 -17.08
N ALA A 260 -0.23 3.30 -17.30
CA ALA A 260 0.35 3.14 -18.63
C ALA A 260 -0.60 2.39 -19.59
N LEU A 261 -1.22 1.29 -19.11
CA LEU A 261 -2.21 0.55 -19.88
C LEU A 261 -3.46 1.38 -20.19
N ILE A 262 -3.94 2.18 -19.23
CA ILE A 262 -5.08 3.07 -19.47
C ILE A 262 -4.71 4.17 -20.47
N ILE A 263 -3.50 4.73 -20.43
CA ILE A 263 -3.04 5.72 -21.43
C ILE A 263 -3.06 5.09 -22.83
N GLU A 264 -2.49 3.89 -22.98
CA GLU A 264 -2.45 3.19 -24.26
C GLU A 264 -3.86 2.86 -24.77
N GLU A 265 -4.70 2.27 -23.93
CA GLU A 265 -6.05 1.84 -24.31
C GLU A 265 -6.99 3.03 -24.56
N ALA A 266 -6.84 4.12 -23.80
CA ALA A 266 -7.59 5.36 -24.01
C ALA A 266 -7.26 6.01 -25.36
N GLN A 267 -6.03 5.87 -25.86
CA GLN A 267 -5.63 6.32 -27.19
C GLN A 267 -6.21 5.42 -28.29
N ARG A 268 -6.30 4.10 -28.05
CA ARG A 268 -6.83 3.14 -29.02
C ARG A 268 -8.34 3.19 -29.15
N GLN A 269 -9.07 3.27 -28.05
CA GLN A 269 -10.53 3.14 -28.00
C GLN A 269 -11.27 4.49 -27.84
N GLN A 270 -10.56 5.61 -27.78
CA GLN A 270 -11.12 6.95 -27.62
C GLN A 270 -12.16 7.05 -26.48
N PHE A 271 -11.83 6.54 -25.31
CA PHE A 271 -12.70 6.60 -24.14
C PHE A 271 -13.19 8.02 -23.86
N SER A 272 -14.47 8.16 -23.49
CA SER A 272 -15.03 9.43 -23.06
C SER A 272 -14.27 10.00 -21.84
N ALA A 273 -14.30 11.32 -21.65
CA ALA A 273 -13.70 11.96 -20.48
C ALA A 273 -14.26 11.40 -19.17
N ARG A 274 -15.58 11.11 -19.15
CA ARG A 274 -16.27 10.46 -18.02
C ARG A 274 -15.70 9.07 -17.74
N THR A 275 -15.61 8.22 -18.75
CA THR A 275 -15.12 6.84 -18.61
C THR A 275 -13.70 6.82 -18.09
N ARG A 276 -12.82 7.67 -18.63
CA ARG A 276 -11.44 7.83 -18.15
C ARG A 276 -11.37 8.29 -16.70
N PHE A 277 -12.16 9.30 -16.33
CA PHE A 277 -12.18 9.82 -14.97
C PHE A 277 -12.65 8.77 -13.96
N LEU A 278 -13.72 8.05 -14.24
CA LEU A 278 -14.22 6.98 -13.36
C LEU A 278 -13.23 5.83 -13.21
N ALA A 279 -12.61 5.37 -14.31
CA ALA A 279 -11.60 4.33 -14.28
C ALA A 279 -10.36 4.75 -13.46
N LEU A 280 -9.88 5.98 -13.70
CA LEU A 280 -8.73 6.53 -12.97
C LEU A 280 -9.07 6.84 -11.52
N SER A 281 -10.31 7.18 -11.18
CA SER A 281 -10.77 7.31 -9.79
C SER A 281 -10.75 5.96 -9.08
N TRP A 282 -11.21 4.89 -9.72
CA TRP A 282 -11.07 3.53 -9.20
C TRP A 282 -9.62 3.16 -8.93
N LEU A 283 -8.74 3.36 -9.92
CA LEU A 283 -7.33 3.10 -9.77
C LEU A 283 -6.72 3.93 -8.65
N SER A 284 -6.99 5.21 -8.63
CA SER A 284 -6.44 6.13 -7.63
C SER A 284 -6.80 5.75 -6.20
N LEU A 285 -7.99 5.17 -5.98
CA LEU A 285 -8.47 4.76 -4.66
C LEU A 285 -8.08 3.33 -4.29
N SER A 286 -7.92 2.41 -5.27
CA SER A 286 -7.79 0.97 -4.99
C SER A 286 -6.70 0.26 -5.80
N HIS A 287 -5.64 0.96 -6.25
CA HIS A 287 -4.49 0.29 -6.88
C HIS A 287 -3.66 -0.48 -5.86
N SER A 288 -2.82 -1.41 -6.33
CA SER A 288 -2.00 -2.30 -5.48
C SER A 288 -2.80 -2.96 -4.35
N LEU A 289 -4.04 -3.38 -4.67
CA LEU A 289 -5.03 -3.79 -3.67
C LEU A 289 -4.53 -4.94 -2.80
N ILE A 290 -3.71 -5.83 -3.33
CA ILE A 290 -3.20 -7.01 -2.61
C ILE A 290 -1.88 -6.68 -1.93
N GLU A 291 -0.88 -6.22 -2.68
CA GLU A 291 0.49 -6.04 -2.21
C GLU A 291 0.57 -5.05 -1.04
N ASP A 292 0.08 -3.83 -1.23
CA ASP A 292 0.15 -2.79 -0.21
C ASP A 292 -0.72 -3.12 1.02
N THR A 293 -1.87 -3.78 0.79
CA THR A 293 -2.73 -4.22 1.89
C THR A 293 -2.04 -5.30 2.74
N LEU A 294 -1.46 -6.32 2.11
CA LEU A 294 -0.74 -7.38 2.82
C LEU A 294 0.45 -6.83 3.60
N LEU A 295 1.15 -5.84 3.05
CA LEU A 295 2.26 -5.18 3.72
C LEU A 295 1.81 -4.51 5.02
N LEU A 296 0.73 -3.71 4.99
CA LEU A 296 0.23 -3.03 6.19
C LEU A 296 -0.44 -3.99 7.19
N VAL A 297 -1.07 -5.06 6.70
CA VAL A 297 -1.59 -6.15 7.57
C VAL A 297 -0.45 -6.88 8.27
N ALA A 298 0.66 -7.15 7.59
CA ALA A 298 1.84 -7.75 8.20
C ALA A 298 2.44 -6.88 9.33
N VAL A 299 2.26 -5.55 9.26
CA VAL A 299 2.69 -4.61 10.30
C VAL A 299 1.69 -4.50 11.46
N GLY A 300 0.45 -4.98 11.31
CA GLY A 300 -0.54 -5.01 12.38
C GLY A 300 -1.89 -4.37 12.08
N ALA A 301 -2.13 -3.92 10.83
CA ALA A 301 -3.43 -3.40 10.45
C ALA A 301 -4.48 -4.51 10.31
N ASN A 302 -5.75 -4.21 10.62
CA ASN A 302 -6.84 -5.14 10.44
C ASN A 302 -7.20 -5.30 8.96
N GLY A 303 -7.03 -6.51 8.42
CA GLY A 303 -7.24 -6.81 7.00
C GLY A 303 -8.66 -6.53 6.49
N TRP A 304 -9.70 -6.71 7.31
CA TRP A 304 -11.07 -6.41 6.93
C TRP A 304 -11.29 -4.92 6.71
N ILE A 305 -10.75 -4.09 7.60
CA ILE A 305 -10.83 -2.63 7.51
C ILE A 305 -10.08 -2.13 6.28
N VAL A 306 -8.81 -2.53 6.12
CA VAL A 306 -7.96 -1.98 5.07
C VAL A 306 -8.27 -2.54 3.69
N LEU A 307 -8.80 -3.77 3.56
CA LEU A 307 -9.15 -4.38 2.27
C LEU A 307 -10.61 -4.15 1.90
N LEU A 308 -11.55 -4.73 2.69
CA LEU A 308 -12.97 -4.66 2.36
C LEU A 308 -13.50 -3.25 2.47
N GLY A 309 -13.14 -2.53 3.51
CA GLY A 309 -13.57 -1.15 3.68
C GLY A 309 -13.07 -0.24 2.56
N ARG A 310 -11.81 -0.43 2.11
CA ARG A 310 -11.26 0.30 0.96
C ARG A 310 -12.04 0.02 -0.33
N VAL A 311 -12.35 -1.24 -0.61
CA VAL A 311 -13.12 -1.63 -1.80
C VAL A 311 -14.55 -1.08 -1.73
N LEU A 312 -15.22 -1.20 -0.57
CA LEU A 312 -16.56 -0.68 -0.38
C LEU A 312 -16.64 0.83 -0.53
N LEU A 313 -15.73 1.57 0.11
CA LEU A 313 -15.68 3.02 -0.04
C LEU A 313 -15.43 3.42 -1.50
N THR A 314 -14.48 2.77 -2.16
CA THR A 314 -14.18 3.04 -3.59
C THR A 314 -15.41 2.79 -4.45
N LEU A 315 -16.13 1.68 -4.24
CA LEU A 315 -17.37 1.36 -4.93
C LEU A 315 -18.41 2.47 -4.74
N LEU A 316 -18.65 2.88 -3.48
CA LEU A 316 -19.64 3.90 -3.14
C LEU A 316 -19.29 5.25 -3.77
N VAL A 317 -18.03 5.67 -3.65
CA VAL A 317 -17.54 6.95 -4.17
C VAL A 317 -17.63 6.98 -5.70
N VAL A 318 -17.13 5.95 -6.39
CA VAL A 318 -17.16 5.93 -7.86
C VAL A 318 -18.58 5.77 -8.39
N ALA A 319 -19.45 4.99 -7.72
CA ALA A 319 -20.86 4.90 -8.07
C ALA A 319 -21.60 6.24 -7.88
N ALA A 320 -21.28 7.00 -6.84
CA ALA A 320 -21.80 8.34 -6.63
C ALA A 320 -21.33 9.31 -7.73
N LEU A 321 -20.03 9.31 -8.05
CA LEU A 321 -19.48 10.10 -9.13
C LEU A 321 -20.10 9.76 -10.49
N ALA A 322 -20.31 8.47 -10.76
CA ALA A 322 -20.96 8.02 -12.00
C ALA A 322 -22.41 8.47 -12.14
N ARG A 323 -23.15 8.64 -11.03
CA ARG A 323 -24.52 9.15 -11.00
C ARG A 323 -24.59 10.67 -11.11
N LEU A 324 -23.63 11.36 -10.47
CA LEU A 324 -23.56 12.84 -10.51
C LEU A 324 -23.11 13.34 -11.88
N TRP A 325 -22.21 12.63 -12.54
CA TRP A 325 -21.77 12.94 -13.90
C TRP A 325 -22.74 12.29 -14.90
N ARG A 326 -23.80 13.00 -15.26
CA ARG A 326 -24.72 12.55 -16.31
C ARG A 326 -23.98 12.35 -17.63
N PRO A 327 -24.27 11.28 -18.39
CA PRO A 327 -23.73 11.14 -19.73
C PRO A 327 -24.17 12.39 -20.56
N ASP A 328 -23.22 13.00 -21.26
CA ASP A 328 -23.58 13.95 -22.28
C ASP A 328 -24.55 13.25 -23.24
N ALA A 329 -25.72 13.83 -23.46
CA ALA A 329 -26.64 13.33 -24.46
C ALA A 329 -25.85 13.20 -25.77
N ARG A 330 -25.75 12.00 -26.31
CA ARG A 330 -25.12 11.81 -27.62
C ARG A 330 -25.86 12.73 -28.56
N PRO A 331 -25.19 13.61 -29.31
CA PRO A 331 -25.86 14.28 -30.41
C PRO A 331 -26.37 13.18 -31.34
N ALA A 332 -27.65 13.25 -31.66
CA ALA A 332 -28.38 12.33 -32.52
C ALA A 332 -27.80 12.29 -33.93
#